data_cfb1b753e4360cc04782e12314990cac
#
_entry.id   cfb1b753e4360cc04782e12314990cac
#
_cell.length_a   1.000
_cell.length_b   1.000
_cell.length_c   1.000
_cell.angle_alpha   90.00
_cell.angle_beta   90.00
_cell.angle_gamma   90.00
#
_symmetry.space_group_name_H-M   'P 1'
#
loop_
_entity.id
_entity.type
_entity.pdbx_description
1 polymer ?
#
loop_
_entity_poly.entity_id
_entity_poly.type
_entity_poly.pdbx_seq_one_letter_code
_entity_poly.pdbx_strand_id
1 'polypeptide(L)'
;MYAHNIISWHKDEQITPEQALEFGKEFAEKWFSGFQTLVAVHKDKDHIHCHLVTNSVSYEDGRKLHNTRKDLERMKQLTNQMCRERELTVAEKGKHFDGSQIEKGEVIAWSKDKYNLFRQQVKDSFVADCAMAVLKPKVSKSEVTFLTV
;
A
#
# COMPACT_ATOMS: atom_id res chain seq x y z
N MET A 1 10.37 1.07 -16.05
CA MET A 1 9.79 1.98 -15.03
C MET A 1 8.45 1.38 -14.62
N TYR A 2 8.06 1.48 -13.36
CA TYR A 2 6.81 0.92 -12.81
C TYR A 2 6.15 1.94 -11.88
N ALA A 3 4.85 1.75 -11.64
CA ALA A 3 4.10 2.45 -10.59
C ALA A 3 3.89 1.49 -9.42
N HIS A 4 4.08 1.96 -8.19
CA HIS A 4 3.86 1.19 -6.98
C HIS A 4 2.79 1.85 -6.12
N ASN A 5 1.71 1.13 -5.88
CA ASN A 5 0.60 1.56 -5.03
C ASN A 5 0.45 0.57 -3.86
N ILE A 6 -0.01 1.07 -2.73
CA ILE A 6 -0.24 0.25 -1.53
C ILE A 6 -1.64 0.52 -1.03
N ILE A 7 -2.40 -0.54 -0.80
CA ILE A 7 -3.67 -0.52 -0.06
C ILE A 7 -3.38 -1.13 1.29
N SER A 8 -3.74 -0.44 2.37
CA SER A 8 -3.48 -0.86 3.74
C SER A 8 -4.75 -0.79 4.55
N TRP A 9 -5.03 -1.83 5.31
CA TRP A 9 -6.17 -1.88 6.24
C TRP A 9 -5.70 -1.62 7.67
N HIS A 10 -6.60 -1.17 8.51
CA HIS A 10 -6.29 -0.97 9.92
C HIS A 10 -6.02 -2.32 10.60
N LYS A 11 -5.21 -2.32 11.67
CA LYS A 11 -4.85 -3.55 12.41
C LYS A 11 -6.04 -4.31 12.99
N ASP A 12 -7.10 -3.57 13.35
CA ASP A 12 -8.34 -4.12 13.93
C ASP A 12 -9.38 -4.48 12.86
N GLU A 13 -9.06 -4.31 11.56
CA GLU A 13 -9.94 -4.70 10.47
C GLU A 13 -9.95 -6.22 10.30
N GLN A 14 -11.16 -6.77 10.16
CA GLN A 14 -11.37 -8.21 9.99
C GLN A 14 -11.26 -8.61 8.52
N ILE A 15 -10.04 -8.58 8.00
CA ILE A 15 -9.74 -9.00 6.63
C ILE A 15 -8.67 -10.11 6.63
N THR A 16 -8.88 -11.14 5.80
CA THR A 16 -7.88 -12.20 5.62
C THR A 16 -6.89 -11.85 4.49
N PRO A 17 -5.69 -12.44 4.46
CA PRO A 17 -4.76 -12.23 3.35
C PRO A 17 -5.35 -12.61 1.99
N GLU A 18 -6.19 -13.64 1.92
CA GLU A 18 -6.86 -14.09 0.71
C GLU A 18 -7.88 -13.05 0.21
N GLN A 19 -8.68 -12.49 1.13
CA GLN A 19 -9.62 -11.41 0.81
C GLN A 19 -8.89 -10.14 0.37
N ALA A 20 -7.76 -9.81 1.01
CA ALA A 20 -6.93 -8.69 0.61
C ALA A 20 -6.31 -8.88 -0.79
N LEU A 21 -5.93 -10.12 -1.14
CA LEU A 21 -5.44 -10.46 -2.46
C LEU A 21 -6.53 -10.34 -3.54
N GLU A 22 -7.73 -10.85 -3.27
CA GLU A 22 -8.89 -10.69 -4.15
C GLU A 22 -9.22 -9.21 -4.37
N PHE A 23 -9.24 -8.44 -3.28
CA PHE A 23 -9.45 -6.99 -3.35
C PHE A 23 -8.42 -6.30 -4.26
N GLY A 24 -7.13 -6.64 -4.09
CA GLY A 24 -6.05 -6.08 -4.89
C GLY A 24 -6.16 -6.45 -6.37
N LYS A 25 -6.54 -7.69 -6.69
CA LYS A 25 -6.76 -8.15 -8.07
C LYS A 25 -7.91 -7.38 -8.73
N GLU A 26 -9.06 -7.32 -8.07
CA GLU A 26 -10.21 -6.59 -8.59
C GLU A 26 -9.92 -5.09 -8.77
N PHE A 27 -9.19 -4.49 -7.83
CA PHE A 27 -8.74 -3.10 -7.98
C PHE A 27 -7.82 -2.94 -9.19
N ALA A 28 -6.88 -3.87 -9.40
CA ALA A 28 -5.99 -3.85 -10.55
C ALA A 28 -6.76 -3.99 -11.88
N GLU A 29 -7.73 -4.88 -11.95
CA GLU A 29 -8.59 -5.04 -13.13
C GLU A 29 -9.41 -3.79 -13.45
N LYS A 30 -9.99 -3.16 -12.43
CA LYS A 30 -10.81 -1.95 -12.58
C LYS A 30 -9.99 -0.71 -12.94
N TRP A 31 -8.79 -0.56 -12.36
CA TRP A 31 -8.02 0.67 -12.50
C TRP A 31 -6.86 0.57 -13.50
N PHE A 32 -6.19 -0.56 -13.56
CA PHE A 32 -5.00 -0.77 -14.40
C PHE A 32 -5.27 -1.70 -15.59
N SER A 33 -6.52 -1.73 -16.09
CA SER A 33 -6.87 -2.51 -17.28
C SER A 33 -5.91 -2.20 -18.44
N GLY A 34 -5.40 -3.27 -19.09
CA GLY A 34 -4.40 -3.16 -20.15
C GLY A 34 -2.94 -3.00 -19.67
N PHE A 35 -2.69 -3.05 -18.35
CA PHE A 35 -1.35 -3.00 -17.78
C PHE A 35 -1.06 -4.25 -16.95
N GLN A 36 0.13 -4.80 -17.10
CA GLN A 36 0.59 -5.87 -16.22
C GLN A 36 0.74 -5.34 -14.79
N THR A 37 0.04 -5.96 -13.85
CA THR A 37 0.08 -5.60 -12.43
C THR A 37 0.40 -6.82 -11.59
N LEU A 38 1.47 -6.76 -10.82
CA LEU A 38 1.78 -7.71 -9.77
C LEU A 38 1.04 -7.28 -8.50
N VAL A 39 0.29 -8.20 -7.91
CA VAL A 39 -0.42 -7.99 -6.63
C VAL A 39 0.23 -8.90 -5.58
N ALA A 40 0.73 -8.31 -4.50
CA ALA A 40 1.35 -9.03 -3.39
C ALA A 40 0.75 -8.58 -2.05
N VAL A 41 0.39 -9.54 -1.20
CA VAL A 41 -0.14 -9.26 0.13
C VAL A 41 0.90 -9.60 1.18
N HIS A 42 1.13 -8.68 2.11
CA HIS A 42 2.04 -8.85 3.23
C HIS A 42 1.29 -8.78 4.56
N LYS A 43 1.67 -9.65 5.47
CA LYS A 43 1.25 -9.67 6.88
C LYS A 43 2.47 -9.73 7.79
N ASP A 44 3.44 -8.87 7.54
CA ASP A 44 4.70 -8.80 8.29
C ASP A 44 4.66 -7.83 9.47
N LYS A 45 3.56 -7.07 9.59
CA LYS A 45 3.27 -6.10 10.65
C LYS A 45 1.90 -6.37 11.26
N ASP A 46 1.50 -5.50 12.17
CA ASP A 46 0.21 -5.60 12.87
C ASP A 46 -1.01 -5.51 11.95
N HIS A 47 -0.82 -5.13 10.69
CA HIS A 47 -1.89 -4.93 9.71
C HIS A 47 -1.52 -5.48 8.33
N ILE A 48 -2.55 -5.77 7.52
CA ILE A 48 -2.40 -6.33 6.19
C ILE A 48 -2.17 -5.22 5.17
N HIS A 49 -1.21 -5.43 4.28
CA HIS A 49 -0.91 -4.55 3.14
C HIS A 49 -1.03 -5.32 1.84
N CYS A 50 -1.63 -4.68 0.84
CA CYS A 50 -1.66 -5.15 -0.52
C CYS A 50 -0.82 -4.20 -1.38
N HIS A 51 0.24 -4.70 -1.98
CA HIS A 51 1.11 -3.99 -2.90
C HIS A 51 0.69 -4.28 -4.33
N LEU A 52 0.52 -3.21 -5.13
CA LEU A 52 0.24 -3.27 -6.54
C LEU A 52 1.41 -2.64 -7.29
N VAL A 53 2.16 -3.46 -8.02
CA VAL A 53 3.29 -3.01 -8.84
C VAL A 53 2.90 -3.13 -10.29
N THR A 54 2.63 -2.01 -10.93
CA THR A 54 2.08 -1.93 -12.29
C THR A 54 3.16 -1.50 -13.28
N ASN A 55 3.32 -2.25 -14.38
CA ASN A 55 4.19 -1.85 -15.46
C ASN A 55 3.74 -0.49 -16.03
N SER A 56 4.68 0.39 -16.31
CA SER A 56 4.37 1.73 -16.82
C SER A 56 4.00 1.76 -18.31
N VAL A 57 4.02 0.62 -18.99
CA VAL A 57 3.66 0.50 -20.40
C VAL A 57 2.55 -0.53 -20.54
N SER A 58 1.47 -0.16 -21.22
CA SER A 58 0.38 -1.06 -21.56
C SER A 58 0.86 -2.15 -22.52
N TYR A 59 0.44 -3.38 -22.26
CA TYR A 59 0.72 -4.51 -23.17
C TYR A 59 -0.23 -4.56 -24.37
N GLU A 60 -1.36 -3.83 -24.31
CA GLU A 60 -2.36 -3.81 -25.38
C GLU A 60 -1.99 -2.82 -26.49
N ASP A 61 -1.60 -1.60 -26.12
CA ASP A 61 -1.44 -0.50 -27.06
C ASP A 61 -0.11 0.28 -26.91
N GLY A 62 0.74 -0.13 -25.96
CA GLY A 62 2.04 0.49 -25.73
C GLY A 62 2.00 1.87 -25.08
N ARG A 63 0.81 2.38 -24.71
CA ARG A 63 0.69 3.68 -24.02
C ARG A 63 1.35 3.64 -22.65
N LYS A 64 1.87 4.79 -22.22
CA LYS A 64 2.42 4.94 -20.88
C LYS A 64 1.31 5.18 -19.85
N LEU A 65 1.45 4.52 -18.70
CA LEU A 65 0.65 4.80 -17.52
C LEU A 65 0.90 6.24 -17.07
N HIS A 66 -0.15 7.02 -16.98
CA HIS A 66 -0.09 8.40 -16.52
C HIS A 66 -1.09 8.60 -15.38
N ASN A 67 -0.58 8.89 -14.19
CA ASN A 67 -1.40 9.17 -13.01
C ASN A 67 -1.30 10.65 -12.65
N THR A 68 -2.43 11.33 -12.63
CA THR A 68 -2.57 12.70 -12.16
C THR A 68 -3.01 12.73 -10.69
N ARG A 69 -2.98 13.92 -10.08
CA ARG A 69 -3.55 14.12 -8.74
C ARG A 69 -5.07 13.81 -8.70
N LYS A 70 -5.79 14.09 -9.80
CA LYS A 70 -7.22 13.75 -9.91
C LYS A 70 -7.43 12.24 -9.96
N ASP A 71 -6.52 11.50 -10.60
CA ASP A 71 -6.60 10.04 -10.66
C ASP A 71 -6.33 9.43 -9.29
N LEU A 72 -5.44 10.00 -8.49
CA LEU A 72 -5.23 9.57 -7.10
C LEU A 72 -6.53 9.70 -6.27
N GLU A 73 -7.27 10.79 -6.42
CA GLU A 73 -8.55 10.96 -5.72
C GLU A 73 -9.61 9.96 -6.20
N ARG A 74 -9.64 9.66 -7.50
CA ARG A 74 -10.52 8.62 -8.06
C ARG A 74 -10.14 7.21 -7.57
N MET A 75 -8.84 6.90 -7.48
CA MET A 75 -8.36 5.65 -6.89
C MET A 75 -8.86 5.49 -5.46
N LYS A 76 -8.74 6.53 -4.62
CA LYS A 76 -9.27 6.53 -3.24
C LYS A 76 -10.78 6.32 -3.20
N GLN A 77 -11.53 6.97 -4.09
CA GLN A 77 -12.97 6.79 -4.19
C GLN A 77 -13.33 5.35 -4.57
N LEU A 78 -12.64 4.78 -5.54
CA LEU A 78 -12.82 3.37 -5.93
C LEU A 78 -12.52 2.43 -4.77
N THR A 79 -11.37 2.62 -4.07
CA THR A 79 -11.01 1.83 -2.90
C THR A 79 -12.10 1.93 -1.81
N ASN A 80 -12.57 3.13 -1.51
CA ASN A 80 -13.61 3.36 -0.52
C ASN A 80 -14.94 2.70 -0.92
N GLN A 81 -15.31 2.73 -2.20
CA GLN A 81 -16.48 2.04 -2.72
C GLN A 81 -16.35 0.53 -2.53
N MET A 82 -15.23 -0.05 -2.94
CA MET A 82 -14.95 -1.48 -2.81
C MET A 82 -14.92 -1.95 -1.34
N CYS A 83 -14.44 -1.08 -0.42
CA CYS A 83 -14.52 -1.34 1.01
C CYS A 83 -15.96 -1.40 1.51
N ARG A 84 -16.82 -0.45 1.12
CA ARG A 84 -18.24 -0.45 1.49
C ARG A 84 -18.99 -1.67 0.96
N GLU A 85 -18.70 -2.10 -0.27
CA GLU A 85 -19.30 -3.30 -0.88
C GLU A 85 -18.94 -4.59 -0.13
N ARG A 86 -17.85 -4.56 0.68
CA ARG A 86 -17.37 -5.68 1.50
C ARG A 86 -17.57 -5.48 3.00
N GLU A 87 -18.33 -4.48 3.38
CA GLU A 87 -18.57 -4.11 4.79
C GLU A 87 -17.27 -3.80 5.58
N LEU A 88 -16.21 -3.40 4.86
CA LEU A 88 -14.95 -2.98 5.46
C LEU A 88 -14.99 -1.50 5.82
N THR A 89 -14.22 -1.14 6.84
CA THR A 89 -14.13 0.24 7.32
C THR A 89 -13.48 1.16 6.27
N VAL A 90 -14.07 2.30 6.06
CA VAL A 90 -13.58 3.33 5.14
C VAL A 90 -12.82 4.40 5.91
N ALA A 91 -11.57 4.66 5.51
CA ALA A 91 -10.79 5.74 6.08
C ALA A 91 -11.39 7.10 5.69
N GLU A 92 -11.89 7.85 6.66
CA GLU A 92 -12.42 9.19 6.48
C GLU A 92 -11.38 10.24 6.91
N LYS A 93 -11.28 11.30 6.12
CA LYS A 93 -10.34 12.38 6.41
C LYS A 93 -10.73 13.08 7.75
N GLY A 94 -9.78 13.14 8.67
CA GLY A 94 -9.97 13.80 9.96
C GLY A 94 -10.65 12.94 11.01
N LYS A 95 -10.79 11.64 10.78
CA LYS A 95 -11.32 10.69 11.75
C LYS A 95 -10.34 9.53 12.00
N HIS A 96 -10.34 9.03 13.23
CA HIS A 96 -9.72 7.77 13.59
C HIS A 96 -10.54 6.58 13.09
N PHE A 97 -10.01 5.37 13.20
CA PHE A 97 -10.68 4.14 12.80
C PHE A 97 -12.01 3.91 13.55
N ASP A 98 -12.09 4.31 14.81
CA ASP A 98 -13.29 4.24 15.64
C ASP A 98 -14.33 5.33 15.33
N GLY A 99 -14.08 6.19 14.35
CA GLY A 99 -14.95 7.29 13.94
C GLY A 99 -14.79 8.58 14.76
N SER A 100 -13.95 8.61 15.80
CA SER A 100 -13.66 9.82 16.57
C SER A 100 -12.93 10.86 15.73
N GLN A 101 -13.13 12.15 16.06
CA GLN A 101 -12.50 13.26 15.35
C GLN A 101 -11.02 13.38 15.75
N ILE A 102 -10.15 13.52 14.76
CA ILE A 102 -8.74 13.83 14.98
C ILE A 102 -8.57 15.32 15.20
N GLU A 103 -8.02 15.71 16.35
CA GLU A 103 -7.74 17.12 16.61
C GLU A 103 -6.59 17.64 15.72
N LYS A 104 -6.70 18.89 15.30
CA LYS A 104 -5.72 19.52 14.38
C LYS A 104 -4.28 19.49 14.93
N GLY A 105 -4.13 19.63 16.25
CA GLY A 105 -2.83 19.56 16.93
C GLY A 105 -2.23 18.16 16.91
N GLU A 106 -3.05 17.12 17.05
CA GLU A 106 -2.67 15.72 17.04
C GLU A 106 -2.12 15.30 15.65
N VAL A 107 -2.78 15.70 14.57
CA VAL A 107 -2.32 15.43 13.19
C VAL A 107 -0.95 16.03 12.95
N ILE A 108 -0.68 17.24 13.43
CA ILE A 108 0.62 17.91 13.25
C ILE A 108 1.71 17.21 14.06
N ALA A 109 1.44 16.84 15.30
CA ALA A 109 2.36 16.12 16.16
C ALA A 109 2.70 14.75 15.56
N TRP A 110 1.69 13.95 15.22
CA TRP A 110 1.85 12.65 14.61
C TRP A 110 2.63 12.68 13.30
N SER A 111 2.37 13.65 12.42
CA SER A 111 3.07 13.77 11.14
C SER A 111 4.55 14.14 11.31
N LYS A 112 4.88 14.99 12.30
CA LYS A 112 6.27 15.34 12.63
C LYS A 112 7.03 14.16 13.23
N ASP A 113 6.42 13.46 14.17
CA ASP A 113 7.05 12.31 14.84
C ASP A 113 7.25 11.16 13.86
N LYS A 114 6.26 10.87 13.04
CA LYS A 114 6.38 9.86 11.99
C LYS A 114 7.44 10.21 10.94
N TYR A 115 7.54 11.49 10.55
CA TYR A 115 8.57 11.94 9.62
C TYR A 115 9.97 11.84 10.23
N ASN A 116 10.12 12.21 11.50
CA ASN A 116 11.39 12.11 12.21
C ASN A 116 11.82 10.64 12.41
N LEU A 117 10.87 9.78 12.80
CA LEU A 117 11.08 8.34 12.92
C LEU A 117 11.48 7.73 11.57
N PHE A 118 10.79 8.07 10.49
CA PHE A 118 11.14 7.62 9.14
C PHE A 118 12.54 8.06 8.73
N ARG A 119 12.91 9.34 8.97
CA ARG A 119 14.27 9.83 8.70
C ARG A 119 15.33 9.08 9.50
N GLN A 120 15.03 8.73 10.75
CA GLN A 120 15.95 7.97 11.59
C GLN A 120 16.09 6.55 11.07
N GLN A 121 14.99 5.88 10.75
CA GLN A 121 14.99 4.53 10.17
C GLN A 121 15.77 4.47 8.85
N VAL A 122 15.59 5.46 7.96
CA VAL A 122 16.35 5.54 6.71
C VAL A 122 17.86 5.71 6.98
N LYS A 123 18.25 6.54 7.96
CA LYS A 123 19.66 6.69 8.35
C LYS A 123 20.22 5.40 8.91
N ASP A 124 19.49 4.75 9.81
CA ASP A 124 19.91 3.50 10.46
C ASP A 124 20.03 2.36 9.44
N SER A 125 19.09 2.26 8.49
CA SER A 125 19.16 1.34 7.34
C SER A 125 20.40 1.62 6.49
N PHE A 126 20.65 2.88 6.14
CA PHE A 126 21.79 3.24 5.31
C PHE A 126 23.14 2.91 5.99
N VAL A 127 23.22 3.15 7.31
CA VAL A 127 24.39 2.77 8.11
C VAL A 127 24.52 1.25 8.22
N ALA A 128 23.41 0.53 8.39
CA ALA A 128 23.38 -0.93 8.44
C ALA A 128 23.76 -1.54 7.08
N ASP A 129 23.26 -1.01 5.96
CA ASP A 129 23.60 -1.48 4.62
C ASP A 129 25.07 -1.21 4.28
N CYS A 130 25.63 -0.08 4.70
CA CYS A 130 27.07 0.19 4.58
C CYS A 130 27.91 -0.74 5.47
N ALA A 131 27.41 -1.15 6.63
CA ALA A 131 28.06 -2.13 7.51
C ALA A 131 27.84 -3.57 7.02
N MET A 132 26.70 -3.88 6.40
CA MET A 132 26.33 -5.20 5.87
C MET A 132 26.89 -5.50 4.48
N ALA A 133 27.44 -4.52 3.76
CA ALA A 133 28.27 -4.80 2.58
C ALA A 133 29.48 -5.69 2.91
N VAL A 134 29.76 -5.92 4.20
CA VAL A 134 30.80 -6.81 4.72
C VAL A 134 30.26 -8.16 5.25
N LEU A 135 28.93 -8.30 5.47
CA LEU A 135 28.33 -9.51 6.04
C LEU A 135 27.14 -9.98 5.18
N LYS A 136 27.20 -11.20 4.64
CA LYS A 136 26.16 -11.84 3.82
C LYS A 136 24.78 -11.82 4.49
N PRO A 137 23.70 -11.46 3.74
CA PRO A 137 22.36 -11.35 4.31
C PRO A 137 21.80 -12.70 4.73
N LYS A 138 21.28 -12.80 5.96
CA LYS A 138 20.30 -13.82 6.33
C LYS A 138 18.93 -13.37 5.84
N VAL A 139 18.46 -13.99 4.76
CA VAL A 139 17.08 -13.81 4.27
C VAL A 139 16.15 -14.53 5.24
N SER A 140 15.34 -13.79 5.99
CA SER A 140 14.20 -14.38 6.67
C SER A 140 13.12 -14.69 5.63
N LYS A 141 12.69 -15.94 5.56
CA LYS A 141 11.58 -16.37 4.70
C LYS A 141 10.27 -15.81 5.27
N SER A 142 9.82 -14.66 4.80
CA SER A 142 8.41 -14.31 4.84
C SER A 142 7.75 -15.01 3.64
N GLU A 143 6.63 -15.71 3.88
CA GLU A 143 5.84 -16.33 2.81
C GLU A 143 5.25 -15.21 1.95
N VAL A 144 5.83 -15.02 0.78
CA VAL A 144 5.34 -14.10 -0.25
C VAL A 144 4.62 -14.94 -1.28
N THR A 145 3.30 -14.84 -1.31
CA THR A 145 2.50 -15.47 -2.37
C THR A 145 2.45 -14.50 -3.57
N PHE A 146 3.21 -14.80 -4.61
CA PHE A 146 3.16 -14.06 -5.86
C PHE A 146 2.09 -14.68 -6.78
N LEU A 147 1.14 -13.88 -7.23
CA LEU A 147 0.22 -14.24 -8.29
C LEU A 147 0.28 -13.17 -9.37
N THR A 148 0.62 -13.60 -10.57
CA THR A 148 0.58 -12.77 -11.79
C THR A 148 -0.85 -12.82 -12.35
N VAL A 149 -1.44 -11.66 -12.60
CA VAL A 149 -2.70 -11.51 -13.33
C VAL A 149 -2.37 -11.02 -14.73
#